data_d596f4974ddce56361e5274e7adf95c8
#
_entry.id   d596f4974ddce56361e5274e7adf95c8
#
_cell.length_a   1.000
_cell.length_b   1.000
_cell.length_c   1.000
_cell.angle_alpha   90.00
_cell.angle_beta   90.00
_cell.angle_gamma   90.00
#
_symmetry.space_group_name_H-M   'P 1'
#
loop_
_entity.id
_entity.type
_entity.pdbx_description
1 polymer ?
#
loop_
_entity_poly.entity_id
_entity_poly.type
_entity_poly.pdbx_seq_one_letter_code
_entity_poly.pdbx_strand_id
1 'polypeptide(L)'
;MKKIILSSLLAISVLSFSACQSQAAYVERPMPTEKLVNNQLPDIPEALLKPIPISNMKSPTGKDDFTELFKWMSDTNSTFMPNFEEQLLSSCEKFCGDFDKKNIKMVIEDYKQNVWNQSEKEVKQLTELKAKVKDKEVKAIIQYLIDVYHFSMDSWAKMANTYIKPEKASADEFRLFKEKNIEFERKAQPIKNIFLNAISKFMKKYEEK
;
A
#
# COMPACT_ATOMS: atom_id res chain seq x y z
N MET A 1 -21.37 -17.19 76.37
CA MET A 1 -21.44 -16.01 75.46
C MET A 1 -20.37 -16.19 74.42
N LYS A 2 -20.78 -16.65 73.22
CA LYS A 2 -19.83 -16.88 72.07
C LYS A 2 -19.95 -15.69 71.12
N LYS A 3 -18.85 -14.96 70.89
CA LYS A 3 -18.77 -13.89 69.94
C LYS A 3 -18.47 -14.52 68.55
N ILE A 4 -19.37 -14.29 67.63
CA ILE A 4 -19.21 -14.64 66.20
C ILE A 4 -18.56 -13.45 65.55
N ILE A 5 -17.32 -13.67 65.02
CA ILE A 5 -16.60 -12.71 64.22
C ILE A 5 -16.96 -13.00 62.76
N LEU A 6 -17.69 -12.07 62.15
CA LEU A 6 -18.06 -12.11 60.73
C LEU A 6 -16.89 -11.49 59.90
N SER A 7 -16.10 -12.36 59.28
CA SER A 7 -15.06 -11.93 58.34
C SER A 7 -15.69 -11.72 56.96
N SER A 8 -15.88 -10.47 56.59
CA SER A 8 -16.28 -10.07 55.24
C SER A 8 -15.08 -10.19 54.28
N LEU A 9 -15.07 -11.22 53.45
CA LEU A 9 -14.17 -11.31 52.28
C LEU A 9 -14.67 -10.34 51.22
N LEU A 10 -13.93 -9.25 51.04
CA LEU A 10 -14.08 -8.36 49.88
C LEU A 10 -13.39 -9.03 48.70
N ALA A 11 -14.16 -9.67 47.82
CA ALA A 11 -13.68 -10.14 46.54
C ALA A 11 -13.57 -8.95 45.58
N ILE A 12 -12.34 -8.45 45.41
CA ILE A 12 -12.03 -7.47 44.38
C ILE A 12 -11.96 -8.26 43.05
N SER A 13 -13.06 -8.28 42.31
CA SER A 13 -13.09 -8.71 40.93
C SER A 13 -12.38 -7.65 40.06
N VAL A 14 -11.11 -7.89 39.77
CA VAL A 14 -10.39 -7.17 38.75
C VAL A 14 -11.02 -7.53 37.40
N LEU A 15 -11.97 -6.72 36.96
CA LEU A 15 -12.44 -6.75 35.57
C LEU A 15 -11.31 -6.30 34.68
N SER A 16 -10.60 -7.28 34.19
CA SER A 16 -9.67 -7.08 33.06
C SER A 16 -10.52 -6.67 31.86
N PHE A 17 -10.67 -5.37 31.66
CA PHE A 17 -11.14 -4.83 30.39
C PHE A 17 -10.02 -5.12 29.37
N SER A 18 -10.04 -6.32 28.79
CA SER A 18 -9.42 -6.54 27.50
C SER A 18 -10.16 -5.66 26.51
N ALA A 19 -9.66 -4.45 26.32
CA ALA A 19 -10.06 -3.64 25.17
C ALA A 19 -9.64 -4.40 23.91
N CYS A 20 -10.52 -5.30 23.45
CA CYS A 20 -10.53 -5.69 22.05
C CYS A 20 -10.78 -4.40 21.26
N GLN A 21 -9.70 -3.68 20.93
CA GLN A 21 -9.77 -2.74 19.83
C GLN A 21 -10.14 -3.58 18.62
N SER A 22 -11.43 -3.60 18.28
CA SER A 22 -11.87 -4.08 16.98
C SER A 22 -11.18 -3.20 15.94
N GLN A 23 -10.08 -3.70 15.40
CA GLN A 23 -9.46 -3.05 14.25
C GLN A 23 -10.51 -3.02 13.17
N ALA A 24 -10.91 -1.82 12.78
CA ALA A 24 -11.84 -1.66 11.67
C ALA A 24 -11.29 -2.45 10.49
N ALA A 25 -12.09 -3.35 9.96
CA ALA A 25 -11.71 -4.12 8.78
C ALA A 25 -11.38 -3.13 7.64
N TYR A 26 -10.33 -3.43 6.88
CA TYR A 26 -10.01 -2.62 5.71
C TYR A 26 -11.21 -2.61 4.75
N VAL A 27 -11.62 -1.41 4.35
CA VAL A 27 -12.69 -1.22 3.36
C VAL A 27 -12.03 -0.83 2.04
N GLU A 28 -12.23 -1.66 1.02
CA GLU A 28 -11.74 -1.40 -0.32
C GLU A 28 -12.32 -0.10 -0.86
N ARG A 29 -11.46 0.75 -1.46
CA ARG A 29 -11.86 2.03 -2.02
C ARG A 29 -12.36 1.84 -3.46
N PRO A 30 -13.37 2.59 -3.90
CA PRO A 30 -13.72 2.63 -5.31
C PRO A 30 -12.63 3.34 -6.12
N MET A 31 -12.40 2.88 -7.36
CA MET A 31 -11.47 3.55 -8.26
C MET A 31 -11.96 4.98 -8.56
N PRO A 32 -11.10 6.02 -8.40
CA PRO A 32 -11.46 7.38 -8.76
C PRO A 32 -11.83 7.53 -10.25
N THR A 33 -12.80 8.40 -10.53
CA THR A 33 -13.21 8.75 -11.89
C THR A 33 -12.59 10.05 -12.40
N GLU A 34 -11.91 10.77 -11.51
CA GLU A 34 -11.28 12.05 -11.83
C GLU A 34 -10.17 11.90 -12.86
N LYS A 35 -9.94 12.97 -13.61
CA LYS A 35 -8.83 13.13 -14.56
C LYS A 35 -7.76 14.05 -13.98
N LEU A 36 -6.58 14.03 -14.61
CA LEU A 36 -5.56 15.01 -14.31
C LEU A 36 -6.04 16.42 -14.64
N VAL A 37 -5.78 17.36 -13.75
CA VAL A 37 -6.03 18.79 -14.00
C VAL A 37 -4.94 19.30 -14.93
N ASN A 38 -5.35 19.91 -16.06
CA ASN A 38 -4.43 20.45 -17.07
C ASN A 38 -3.34 19.46 -17.56
N ASN A 39 -3.64 18.15 -17.53
CA ASN A 39 -2.68 17.08 -17.83
C ASN A 39 -1.41 17.10 -16.97
N GLN A 40 -1.44 17.74 -15.82
CA GLN A 40 -0.32 17.80 -14.88
C GLN A 40 -0.30 16.57 -13.98
N LEU A 41 0.87 15.97 -13.81
CA LEU A 41 1.06 14.89 -12.85
C LEU A 41 0.81 15.38 -11.43
N PRO A 42 0.19 14.55 -10.57
CA PRO A 42 -0.07 14.93 -9.19
C PRO A 42 1.20 15.31 -8.43
N ASP A 43 1.08 16.30 -7.57
CA ASP A 43 2.18 16.66 -6.66
C ASP A 43 2.28 15.63 -5.53
N ILE A 44 3.51 15.36 -5.12
CA ILE A 44 3.78 14.46 -4.01
C ILE A 44 3.29 15.13 -2.72
N PRO A 45 2.42 14.47 -1.94
CA PRO A 45 2.01 14.98 -0.63
C PRO A 45 3.23 15.21 0.28
N GLU A 46 3.27 16.36 0.97
CA GLU A 46 4.37 16.69 1.88
C GLU A 46 4.63 15.61 2.94
N ALA A 47 3.58 14.92 3.38
CA ALA A 47 3.67 13.81 4.33
C ALA A 47 4.57 12.68 3.83
N LEU A 48 4.55 12.39 2.52
CA LEU A 48 5.39 11.36 1.88
C LEU A 48 6.84 11.80 1.65
N LEU A 49 7.14 13.09 1.81
CA LEU A 49 8.50 13.61 1.72
C LEU A 49 9.22 13.64 3.09
N LYS A 50 8.52 13.28 4.18
CA LYS A 50 9.09 13.22 5.51
C LYS A 50 9.83 11.90 5.74
N PRO A 51 11.02 11.93 6.34
CA PRO A 51 11.74 10.70 6.70
C PRO A 51 10.93 9.81 7.64
N ILE A 52 10.98 8.50 7.43
CA ILE A 52 10.43 7.53 8.38
C ILE A 52 11.35 7.51 9.61
N PRO A 53 10.82 7.70 10.83
CA PRO A 53 11.64 7.75 12.04
C PRO A 53 12.16 6.34 12.39
N ILE A 54 13.48 6.13 12.28
CA ILE A 54 14.17 4.90 12.65
C ILE A 54 15.23 5.24 13.70
N SER A 55 15.09 4.71 14.90
CA SER A 55 16.04 4.85 15.99
C SER A 55 17.19 3.83 15.89
N ASN A 56 18.22 3.99 16.72
CA ASN A 56 19.32 3.02 16.82
C ASN A 56 19.01 1.87 17.80
N MET A 57 17.89 1.92 18.53
CA MET A 57 17.53 0.91 19.52
C MET A 57 16.94 -0.34 18.87
N LYS A 58 17.40 -1.51 19.26
CA LYS A 58 16.79 -2.80 18.89
C LYS A 58 15.54 -3.02 19.74
N SER A 59 14.46 -3.52 19.12
CA SER A 59 13.31 -4.03 19.85
C SER A 59 13.30 -5.56 19.87
N PRO A 60 12.65 -6.19 20.85
CA PRO A 60 12.61 -7.65 20.95
C PRO A 60 11.98 -8.35 19.74
N THR A 61 11.02 -7.72 19.08
CA THR A 61 10.28 -8.29 17.93
C THR A 61 10.70 -7.70 16.59
N GLY A 62 11.55 -6.66 16.57
CA GLY A 62 11.82 -5.89 15.36
C GLY A 62 12.38 -6.71 14.21
N LYS A 63 13.29 -7.66 14.50
CA LYS A 63 13.88 -8.53 13.47
C LYS A 63 12.82 -9.45 12.84
N ASP A 64 11.98 -10.07 13.66
CA ASP A 64 10.95 -11.00 13.21
C ASP A 64 9.85 -10.27 12.47
N ASP A 65 9.36 -9.15 13.00
CA ASP A 65 8.35 -8.29 12.39
C ASP A 65 8.83 -7.75 11.03
N PHE A 66 10.12 -7.39 10.92
CA PHE A 66 10.71 -6.95 9.65
C PHE A 66 10.83 -8.09 8.64
N THR A 67 11.14 -9.30 9.11
CA THR A 67 11.18 -10.50 8.26
C THR A 67 9.80 -10.78 7.63
N GLU A 68 8.71 -10.60 8.38
CA GLU A 68 7.35 -10.73 7.85
C GLU A 68 7.06 -9.68 6.76
N LEU A 69 7.49 -8.43 6.95
CA LEU A 69 7.37 -7.39 5.91
C LEU A 69 8.17 -7.77 4.65
N PHE A 70 9.40 -8.23 4.83
CA PHE A 70 10.27 -8.60 3.71
C PHE A 70 9.71 -9.80 2.94
N LYS A 71 9.12 -10.78 3.65
CA LYS A 71 8.41 -11.91 3.06
C LYS A 71 7.23 -11.44 2.22
N TRP A 72 6.39 -10.54 2.76
CA TRP A 72 5.28 -9.96 2.01
C TRP A 72 5.76 -9.29 0.71
N MET A 73 6.82 -8.48 0.77
CA MET A 73 7.41 -7.82 -0.41
C MET A 73 7.89 -8.85 -1.45
N SER A 74 8.49 -9.95 -1.01
CA SER A 74 8.94 -11.03 -1.89
C SER A 74 7.77 -11.80 -2.51
N ASP A 75 6.76 -12.15 -1.71
CA ASP A 75 5.62 -12.97 -2.15
C ASP A 75 4.71 -12.21 -3.13
N THR A 76 4.62 -10.90 -3.00
CA THR A 76 3.81 -10.05 -3.89
C THR A 76 4.59 -9.55 -5.10
N ASN A 77 5.89 -9.83 -5.19
CA ASN A 77 6.80 -9.21 -6.16
C ASN A 77 6.70 -7.67 -6.15
N SER A 78 6.20 -7.14 -5.04
CA SER A 78 5.97 -5.71 -4.82
C SER A 78 7.21 -5.10 -4.19
N THR A 79 7.85 -4.19 -4.92
CA THR A 79 9.03 -3.52 -4.41
C THR A 79 8.69 -2.30 -3.58
N PHE A 80 7.99 -1.34 -4.17
CA PHE A 80 7.79 -0.05 -3.54
C PHE A 80 6.47 0.62 -3.97
N MET A 81 6.03 0.34 -5.18
CA MET A 81 4.76 0.78 -5.75
C MET A 81 4.11 -0.38 -6.49
N PRO A 82 2.79 -0.35 -6.68
CA PRO A 82 2.12 -1.35 -7.51
C PRO A 82 2.79 -1.47 -8.88
N ASN A 83 3.03 -2.70 -9.35
CA ASN A 83 3.66 -2.93 -10.65
C ASN A 83 2.64 -2.77 -11.77
N PHE A 84 2.33 -1.52 -12.12
CA PHE A 84 1.36 -1.20 -13.17
C PHE A 84 1.85 -1.60 -14.57
N GLU A 85 3.17 -1.62 -14.82
CA GLU A 85 3.72 -1.93 -16.13
C GLU A 85 3.58 -3.41 -16.48
N GLU A 86 3.88 -4.32 -15.55
CA GLU A 86 3.73 -5.76 -15.77
C GLU A 86 2.27 -6.14 -16.01
N GLN A 87 1.37 -5.53 -15.26
CA GLN A 87 -0.07 -5.73 -15.42
C GLN A 87 -0.57 -5.17 -16.76
N LEU A 88 -0.04 -4.04 -17.22
CA LEU A 88 -0.33 -3.47 -18.53
C LEU A 88 0.17 -4.38 -19.65
N LEU A 89 1.40 -4.86 -19.58
CA LEU A 89 1.98 -5.74 -20.60
C LEU A 89 1.24 -7.06 -20.70
N SER A 90 0.94 -7.71 -19.58
CA SER A 90 0.19 -8.97 -19.57
C SER A 90 -1.21 -8.82 -20.13
N SER A 91 -1.85 -7.67 -19.92
CA SER A 91 -3.15 -7.35 -20.51
C SER A 91 -3.04 -7.05 -22.00
N CYS A 92 -2.01 -6.31 -22.42
CA CYS A 92 -1.75 -6.05 -23.85
C CYS A 92 -1.45 -7.34 -24.62
N GLU A 93 -0.60 -8.23 -24.12
CA GLU A 93 -0.30 -9.51 -24.76
C GLU A 93 -1.56 -10.37 -24.93
N LYS A 94 -2.46 -10.34 -23.97
CA LYS A 94 -3.73 -11.07 -23.99
C LYS A 94 -4.73 -10.49 -24.98
N PHE A 95 -4.69 -9.18 -25.26
CA PHE A 95 -5.71 -8.46 -26.01
C PHE A 95 -5.21 -7.82 -27.31
N CYS A 96 -3.90 -7.68 -27.53
CA CYS A 96 -3.35 -7.07 -28.76
C CYS A 96 -3.46 -7.94 -30.01
N GLY A 97 -3.88 -9.21 -29.88
CA GLY A 97 -4.00 -10.15 -31.01
C GLY A 97 -5.27 -9.99 -31.87
N ASP A 98 -6.40 -9.55 -31.29
CA ASP A 98 -7.69 -9.47 -31.99
C ASP A 98 -8.51 -8.27 -31.50
N PHE A 99 -8.17 -7.07 -32.01
CA PHE A 99 -8.97 -5.88 -31.72
C PHE A 99 -10.26 -5.81 -32.53
N ASP A 100 -11.30 -6.48 -32.06
CA ASP A 100 -12.66 -6.11 -32.44
C ASP A 100 -13.05 -4.81 -31.71
N LYS A 101 -13.25 -3.71 -32.46
CA LYS A 101 -13.54 -2.37 -31.95
C LYS A 101 -14.72 -2.30 -30.97
N LYS A 102 -15.64 -3.28 -31.00
CA LYS A 102 -16.77 -3.36 -30.07
C LYS A 102 -16.36 -3.77 -28.66
N ASN A 103 -15.28 -4.53 -28.51
CA ASN A 103 -14.84 -5.07 -27.23
C ASN A 103 -13.76 -4.22 -26.55
N ILE A 104 -13.13 -3.27 -27.28
CA ILE A 104 -12.04 -2.44 -26.73
C ILE A 104 -12.44 -1.69 -25.46
N LYS A 105 -13.64 -1.10 -25.43
CA LYS A 105 -14.12 -0.34 -24.27
C LYS A 105 -14.18 -1.24 -23.03
N MET A 106 -14.82 -2.41 -23.17
CA MET A 106 -14.98 -3.35 -22.07
C MET A 106 -13.62 -3.88 -21.58
N VAL A 107 -12.72 -4.19 -22.49
CA VAL A 107 -11.35 -4.66 -22.18
C VAL A 107 -10.56 -3.62 -21.38
N ILE A 108 -10.67 -2.34 -21.74
CA ILE A 108 -9.97 -1.25 -21.05
C ILE A 108 -10.57 -1.02 -19.65
N GLU A 109 -11.89 -1.05 -19.54
CA GLU A 109 -12.57 -0.91 -18.27
C GLU A 109 -12.22 -2.07 -17.33
N ASP A 110 -12.24 -3.31 -17.83
CA ASP A 110 -11.82 -4.50 -17.08
C ASP A 110 -10.34 -4.42 -16.66
N TYR A 111 -9.46 -3.97 -17.56
CA TYR A 111 -8.06 -3.76 -17.25
C TYR A 111 -7.86 -2.76 -16.11
N LYS A 112 -8.47 -1.58 -16.21
CA LYS A 112 -8.39 -0.55 -15.17
C LYS A 112 -8.88 -1.09 -13.84
N GLN A 113 -10.02 -1.79 -13.84
CA GLN A 113 -10.61 -2.35 -12.64
C GLN A 113 -9.73 -3.46 -12.03
N ASN A 114 -9.14 -4.32 -12.86
CA ASN A 114 -8.27 -5.39 -12.39
C ASN A 114 -6.99 -4.85 -11.73
N VAL A 115 -6.36 -3.81 -12.32
CA VAL A 115 -5.20 -3.15 -11.73
C VAL A 115 -5.55 -2.53 -10.38
N TRP A 116 -6.70 -1.84 -10.30
CA TRP A 116 -7.17 -1.24 -9.08
C TRP A 116 -7.42 -2.29 -7.98
N ASN A 117 -8.17 -3.34 -8.30
CA ASN A 117 -8.52 -4.41 -7.37
C ASN A 117 -7.28 -5.14 -6.84
N GLN A 118 -6.29 -5.40 -7.70
CA GLN A 118 -5.04 -6.01 -7.28
C GLN A 118 -4.29 -5.12 -6.29
N SER A 119 -4.22 -3.82 -6.56
CA SER A 119 -3.55 -2.86 -5.67
C SER A 119 -4.30 -2.71 -4.34
N GLU A 120 -5.62 -2.67 -4.34
CA GLU A 120 -6.45 -2.66 -3.11
C GLU A 120 -6.23 -3.93 -2.28
N LYS A 121 -6.08 -5.09 -2.92
CA LYS A 121 -5.74 -6.35 -2.24
C LYS A 121 -4.38 -6.27 -1.54
N GLU A 122 -3.37 -5.67 -2.18
CA GLU A 122 -2.04 -5.47 -1.59
C GLU A 122 -2.10 -4.51 -0.41
N VAL A 123 -2.85 -3.40 -0.52
CA VAL A 123 -3.07 -2.47 0.61
C VAL A 123 -3.79 -3.15 1.78
N LYS A 124 -4.77 -4.00 1.49
CA LYS A 124 -5.44 -4.81 2.53
C LYS A 124 -4.44 -5.72 3.24
N GLN A 125 -3.60 -6.44 2.50
CA GLN A 125 -2.57 -7.31 3.07
C GLN A 125 -1.57 -6.52 3.94
N LEU A 126 -1.12 -5.34 3.49
CA LEU A 126 -0.26 -4.45 4.28
C LEU A 126 -0.96 -3.98 5.57
N THR A 127 -2.24 -3.65 5.49
CA THR A 127 -3.05 -3.24 6.64
C THR A 127 -3.16 -4.37 7.67
N GLU A 128 -3.41 -5.60 7.21
CA GLU A 128 -3.46 -6.79 8.05
C GLU A 128 -2.07 -7.10 8.67
N LEU A 129 -1.00 -6.96 7.88
CA LEU A 129 0.37 -7.15 8.37
C LEU A 129 0.71 -6.10 9.43
N LYS A 130 0.40 -4.82 9.20
CA LYS A 130 0.58 -3.75 10.19
C LYS A 130 -0.13 -4.05 11.51
N ALA A 131 -1.28 -4.69 11.44
CA ALA A 131 -2.04 -5.11 12.62
C ALA A 131 -1.33 -6.21 13.43
N LYS A 132 -0.66 -7.14 12.76
CA LYS A 132 0.03 -8.30 13.35
C LYS A 132 1.37 -7.95 13.97
N VAL A 133 2.18 -7.11 13.32
CA VAL A 133 3.51 -6.74 13.80
C VAL A 133 3.42 -5.91 15.10
N LYS A 134 4.42 -6.02 15.95
CA LYS A 134 4.47 -5.36 17.27
C LYS A 134 5.43 -4.18 17.29
N ASP A 135 6.52 -4.26 16.54
CA ASP A 135 7.53 -3.22 16.44
C ASP A 135 6.95 -1.93 15.85
N LYS A 136 7.17 -0.81 16.56
CA LYS A 136 6.61 0.50 16.18
C LYS A 136 7.23 1.05 14.89
N GLU A 137 8.49 0.77 14.64
CA GLU A 137 9.19 1.26 13.45
C GLU A 137 8.82 0.44 12.22
N VAL A 138 8.67 -0.89 12.37
CA VAL A 138 8.13 -1.73 11.30
C VAL A 138 6.70 -1.31 10.96
N LYS A 139 5.87 -1.00 11.97
CA LYS A 139 4.53 -0.41 11.73
C LYS A 139 4.59 0.91 10.96
N ALA A 140 5.56 1.77 11.28
CA ALA A 140 5.74 3.04 10.59
C ALA A 140 6.17 2.84 9.13
N ILE A 141 7.06 1.88 8.86
CA ILE A 141 7.47 1.51 7.50
C ILE A 141 6.27 0.98 6.71
N ILE A 142 5.47 0.08 7.29
CA ILE A 142 4.28 -0.47 6.64
C ILE A 142 3.24 0.63 6.38
N GLN A 143 3.03 1.54 7.34
CA GLN A 143 2.10 2.67 7.12
C GLN A 143 2.57 3.55 5.97
N TYR A 144 3.86 3.85 5.91
CA TYR A 144 4.42 4.62 4.80
C TYR A 144 4.17 3.93 3.45
N LEU A 145 4.35 2.61 3.36
CA LEU A 145 4.00 1.84 2.15
C LEU A 145 2.52 1.98 1.80
N ILE A 146 1.62 1.84 2.77
CA ILE A 146 0.17 2.01 2.55
C ILE A 146 -0.13 3.39 1.97
N ASP A 147 0.47 4.44 2.54
CA ASP A 147 0.26 5.83 2.09
C ASP A 147 0.82 6.05 0.66
N VAL A 148 1.98 5.45 0.37
CA VAL A 148 2.57 5.47 -0.99
C VAL A 148 1.69 4.73 -1.98
N TYR A 149 1.16 3.57 -1.61
CA TYR A 149 0.23 2.81 -2.47
C TYR A 149 -1.01 3.63 -2.79
N HIS A 150 -1.65 4.22 -1.79
CA HIS A 150 -2.81 5.08 -1.99
C HIS A 150 -2.52 6.25 -2.94
N PHE A 151 -1.40 6.96 -2.72
CA PHE A 151 -0.99 8.05 -3.59
C PHE A 151 -0.73 7.58 -5.02
N SER A 152 -0.02 6.45 -5.19
CA SER A 152 0.33 5.90 -6.49
C SER A 152 -0.90 5.40 -7.25
N MET A 153 -1.81 4.71 -6.58
CA MET A 153 -3.06 4.22 -7.14
C MET A 153 -3.96 5.37 -7.62
N ASP A 154 -4.15 6.39 -6.79
CA ASP A 154 -4.96 7.55 -7.14
C ASP A 154 -4.35 8.33 -8.32
N SER A 155 -3.01 8.46 -8.34
CA SER A 155 -2.28 9.09 -9.44
C SER A 155 -2.40 8.29 -10.73
N TRP A 156 -2.23 6.97 -10.64
CA TRP A 156 -2.39 6.05 -11.77
C TRP A 156 -3.82 6.09 -12.34
N ALA A 157 -4.85 6.04 -11.49
CA ALA A 157 -6.25 6.11 -11.94
C ALA A 157 -6.53 7.43 -12.69
N LYS A 158 -6.06 8.56 -12.18
CA LYS A 158 -6.20 9.87 -12.83
C LYS A 158 -5.48 9.92 -14.18
N MET A 159 -4.26 9.36 -14.27
CA MET A 159 -3.54 9.24 -15.54
C MET A 159 -4.27 8.33 -16.51
N ALA A 160 -4.73 7.16 -16.06
CA ALA A 160 -5.48 6.22 -16.89
C ALA A 160 -6.78 6.83 -17.42
N ASN A 161 -7.52 7.55 -16.57
CA ASN A 161 -8.75 8.24 -16.97
C ASN A 161 -8.51 9.43 -17.92
N THR A 162 -7.30 10.01 -17.89
CA THR A 162 -6.93 11.13 -18.78
C THR A 162 -6.49 10.64 -20.14
N TYR A 163 -5.64 9.65 -20.19
CA TYR A 163 -4.93 9.24 -21.41
C TYR A 163 -5.52 8.00 -22.09
N ILE A 164 -6.13 7.07 -21.35
CA ILE A 164 -6.75 5.88 -21.93
C ILE A 164 -8.26 6.10 -22.07
N LYS A 165 -8.70 6.54 -23.26
CA LYS A 165 -10.11 6.77 -23.56
C LYS A 165 -10.71 5.51 -24.16
N PRO A 166 -11.73 4.90 -23.54
CA PRO A 166 -12.31 3.65 -24.04
C PRO A 166 -12.83 3.71 -25.46
N GLU A 167 -13.33 4.87 -25.88
CA GLU A 167 -13.91 5.09 -27.21
C GLU A 167 -12.88 5.36 -28.31
N LYS A 168 -11.64 5.62 -27.95
CA LYS A 168 -10.57 6.00 -28.90
C LYS A 168 -9.27 5.26 -28.65
N ALA A 169 -9.30 4.17 -27.90
CA ALA A 169 -8.09 3.44 -27.54
C ALA A 169 -7.23 3.16 -28.76
N SER A 170 -6.11 3.87 -28.87
CA SER A 170 -5.15 3.76 -29.93
C SER A 170 -3.77 3.45 -29.34
N ALA A 171 -2.87 2.90 -30.16
CA ALA A 171 -1.49 2.68 -29.79
C ALA A 171 -0.81 3.97 -29.26
N ASP A 172 -1.18 5.13 -29.82
CA ASP A 172 -0.63 6.43 -29.39
C ASP A 172 -1.09 6.83 -27.99
N GLU A 173 -2.35 6.55 -27.60
CA GLU A 173 -2.85 6.83 -26.27
C GLU A 173 -2.14 5.96 -25.23
N PHE A 174 -1.94 4.66 -25.53
CA PHE A 174 -1.18 3.77 -24.63
C PHE A 174 0.29 4.18 -24.53
N ARG A 175 0.91 4.60 -25.64
CA ARG A 175 2.28 5.12 -25.62
C ARG A 175 2.40 6.37 -24.74
N LEU A 176 1.49 7.32 -24.90
CA LEU A 176 1.48 8.54 -24.08
C LEU A 176 1.23 8.22 -22.59
N PHE A 177 0.33 7.29 -22.29
CA PHE A 177 0.10 6.83 -20.94
C PHE A 177 1.36 6.21 -20.32
N LYS A 178 2.07 5.35 -21.08
CA LYS A 178 3.36 4.77 -20.65
C LYS A 178 4.41 5.83 -20.39
N GLU A 179 4.55 6.81 -21.28
CA GLU A 179 5.47 7.94 -21.10
C GLU A 179 5.16 8.71 -19.80
N LYS A 180 3.88 8.94 -19.51
CA LYS A 180 3.44 9.60 -18.28
C LYS A 180 3.65 8.78 -17.01
N ASN A 181 3.53 7.46 -17.07
CA ASN A 181 3.91 6.59 -15.96
C ASN A 181 5.41 6.69 -15.66
N ILE A 182 6.26 6.65 -16.67
CA ILE A 182 7.72 6.81 -16.51
C ILE A 182 8.05 8.19 -15.90
N GLU A 183 7.38 9.25 -16.35
CA GLU A 183 7.54 10.59 -15.80
C GLU A 183 7.11 10.62 -14.31
N PHE A 184 5.99 9.97 -13.97
CA PHE A 184 5.50 9.85 -12.60
C PHE A 184 6.48 9.07 -11.70
N GLU A 185 7.04 7.96 -12.16
CA GLU A 185 8.05 7.21 -11.43
C GLU A 185 9.30 8.03 -11.12
N ARG A 186 9.75 8.83 -12.09
CA ARG A 186 10.88 9.77 -11.88
C ARG A 186 10.53 10.83 -10.84
N LYS A 187 9.31 11.39 -10.92
CA LYS A 187 8.80 12.36 -9.91
C LYS A 187 8.73 11.71 -8.53
N ALA A 188 8.38 10.43 -8.42
CA ALA A 188 8.26 9.68 -7.17
C ALA A 188 9.61 9.19 -6.60
N GLN A 189 10.74 9.39 -7.28
CA GLN A 189 12.05 8.93 -6.81
C GLN A 189 12.42 9.37 -5.38
N PRO A 190 12.07 10.60 -4.91
CA PRO A 190 12.31 11.00 -3.52
C PRO A 190 11.61 10.09 -2.49
N ILE A 191 10.39 9.66 -2.78
CA ILE A 191 9.60 8.75 -1.93
C ILE A 191 10.33 7.40 -1.82
N LYS A 192 10.79 6.86 -2.96
CA LYS A 192 11.57 5.61 -3.01
C LYS A 192 12.84 5.71 -2.16
N ASN A 193 13.55 6.82 -2.24
CA ASN A 193 14.79 7.04 -1.47
C ASN A 193 14.50 7.09 0.04
N ILE A 194 13.41 7.72 0.47
CA ILE A 194 13.00 7.74 1.88
C ILE A 194 12.75 6.33 2.39
N PHE A 195 11.99 5.54 1.65
CA PHE A 195 11.71 4.15 2.00
C PHE A 195 12.99 3.30 2.09
N LEU A 196 13.84 3.32 1.06
CA LEU A 196 15.08 2.55 1.03
C LEU A 196 16.04 2.97 2.15
N ASN A 197 16.11 4.26 2.48
CA ASN A 197 16.90 4.75 3.61
C ASN A 197 16.37 4.22 4.94
N ALA A 198 15.05 4.15 5.14
CA ALA A 198 14.46 3.60 6.34
C ALA A 198 14.76 2.09 6.47
N ILE A 199 14.58 1.32 5.40
CA ILE A 199 14.93 -0.11 5.34
C ILE A 199 16.40 -0.31 5.68
N SER A 200 17.31 0.42 5.03
CA SER A 200 18.76 0.32 5.28
C SER A 200 19.12 0.64 6.73
N LYS A 201 18.57 1.70 7.31
CA LYS A 201 18.79 2.06 8.73
C LYS A 201 18.25 0.99 9.66
N PHE A 202 17.06 0.44 9.36
CA PHE A 202 16.47 -0.62 10.18
C PHE A 202 17.32 -1.89 10.14
N MET A 203 17.75 -2.35 8.97
CA MET A 203 18.57 -3.54 8.80
C MET A 203 19.91 -3.42 9.55
N LYS A 204 20.60 -2.27 9.42
CA LYS A 204 21.88 -2.02 10.10
C LYS A 204 21.82 -2.17 11.62
N LYS A 205 20.66 -2.00 12.26
CA LYS A 205 20.49 -2.23 13.70
C LYS A 205 20.68 -3.69 14.09
N TYR A 206 20.35 -4.62 13.18
CA TYR A 206 20.34 -6.05 13.45
C TYR A 206 21.51 -6.79 12.79
N GLU A 207 22.36 -6.08 12.01
CA GLU A 207 23.65 -6.61 11.58
C GLU A 207 24.52 -6.85 12.83
N GLU A 208 25.02 -8.06 12.97
CA GLU A 208 25.94 -8.41 14.03
C GLU A 208 27.28 -7.69 13.76
N LYS A 209 27.81 -7.02 14.82
CA LYS A 209 29.18 -6.50 14.81
C LYS A 209 30.12 -7.61 15.23
#